data_d99ac5a329b752951b7734c257ccbfe5
#
_entry.id   d99ac5a329b752951b7734c257ccbfe5
#
_cell.length_a   1.000
_cell.length_b   1.000
_cell.length_c   1.000
_cell.angle_alpha   90.00
_cell.angle_beta   90.00
_cell.angle_gamma   90.00
#
_symmetry.space_group_name_H-M   'P 1'
#
loop_
_entity.id
_entity.type
_entity.pdbx_description
1 polymer ?
#
loop_
_entity_poly.entity_id
_entity_poly.type
_entity_poly.pdbx_seq_one_letter_code
_entity_poly.pdbx_strand_id
1 'polypeptide(L)'
;PDTVQEEVTMPDKSQICTANNLKLNNATTYNVDVNALCAEEFSINTDTDGPKVLVVHTHTTECYDGDQMNGETERNTDASMNVVAVGDEICRVLEENGIKTVHDTTYHDYPSYQGSYTRALSTIETQLKSNPTIEIVLDVHRDAFIYSDGSKLAVTCEENGISTAQVM
;
A
#
# COMPACT_ATOMS: atom_id res chain seq x y z
N PRO A 1 -10.84 -21.35 -28.75
CA PRO A 1 -11.60 -20.11 -28.88
C PRO A 1 -10.93 -19.12 -27.96
N ASP A 2 -10.26 -18.16 -28.63
CA ASP A 2 -9.52 -17.09 -27.99
C ASP A 2 -10.52 -16.15 -27.32
N THR A 3 -10.48 -16.07 -25.98
CA THR A 3 -11.14 -15.01 -25.25
C THR A 3 -10.30 -13.76 -25.43
N VAL A 4 -10.75 -12.90 -26.34
CA VAL A 4 -10.28 -11.51 -26.43
C VAL A 4 -10.66 -10.85 -25.10
N GLN A 5 -9.68 -10.57 -24.27
CA GLN A 5 -9.89 -9.64 -23.14
C GLN A 5 -10.11 -8.27 -23.76
N GLU A 6 -11.30 -7.73 -23.66
CA GLU A 6 -11.55 -6.33 -23.96
C GLU A 6 -10.69 -5.48 -23.01
N GLU A 7 -9.80 -4.71 -23.62
CA GLU A 7 -9.03 -3.68 -22.95
C GLU A 7 -10.01 -2.63 -22.42
N VAL A 8 -10.31 -2.68 -21.12
CA VAL A 8 -11.15 -1.67 -20.47
C VAL A 8 -10.34 -0.38 -20.41
N THR A 9 -10.46 0.43 -21.45
CA THR A 9 -9.94 1.80 -21.41
C THR A 9 -10.75 2.60 -20.41
N MET A 10 -10.21 2.78 -19.22
CA MET A 10 -10.79 3.65 -18.20
C MET A 10 -10.76 5.09 -18.72
N PRO A 11 -11.86 5.85 -18.63
CA PRO A 11 -11.84 7.25 -19.01
C PRO A 11 -10.83 8.01 -18.15
N ASP A 12 -9.99 8.83 -18.79
CA ASP A 12 -9.09 9.74 -18.07
C ASP A 12 -9.91 10.78 -17.29
N LYS A 13 -10.14 10.49 -16.01
CA LYS A 13 -10.82 11.37 -15.05
C LYS A 13 -9.81 12.01 -14.09
N SER A 14 -8.58 12.24 -14.56
CA SER A 14 -7.57 12.87 -13.72
C SER A 14 -8.03 14.28 -13.30
N GLN A 15 -8.05 14.51 -11.99
CA GLN A 15 -8.30 15.81 -11.39
C GLN A 15 -7.00 16.32 -10.76
N ILE A 16 -6.74 17.61 -10.88
CA ILE A 16 -5.54 18.24 -10.32
C ILE A 16 -5.99 19.19 -9.21
N CYS A 17 -5.53 18.97 -8.00
CA CYS A 17 -5.57 19.97 -6.93
C CYS A 17 -4.43 20.96 -7.16
N THR A 18 -4.75 22.17 -7.61
CA THR A 18 -3.75 23.21 -7.93
C THR A 18 -3.06 23.76 -6.68
N ALA A 19 -3.68 23.67 -5.50
CA ALA A 19 -3.09 24.17 -4.25
C ALA A 19 -1.89 23.35 -3.77
N ASN A 20 -1.89 22.03 -4.01
CA ASN A 20 -0.89 21.09 -3.47
C ASN A 20 -0.17 20.28 -4.55
N ASN A 21 -0.35 20.61 -5.84
CA ASN A 21 0.17 19.85 -6.99
C ASN A 21 -0.25 18.36 -6.98
N LEU A 22 -1.36 18.05 -6.30
CA LEU A 22 -1.87 16.69 -6.21
C LEU A 22 -2.64 16.34 -7.50
N LYS A 23 -2.28 15.24 -8.14
CA LYS A 23 -3.01 14.66 -9.26
C LYS A 23 -3.78 13.43 -8.77
N LEU A 24 -5.11 13.49 -8.84
CA LEU A 24 -5.99 12.35 -8.56
C LEU A 24 -6.42 11.70 -9.89
N ASN A 25 -6.14 10.42 -10.04
CA ASN A 25 -6.74 9.59 -11.07
C ASN A 25 -7.90 8.80 -10.46
N ASN A 26 -9.14 9.25 -10.72
CA ASN A 26 -10.33 8.62 -10.16
C ASN A 26 -10.87 7.54 -11.11
N ALA A 27 -10.53 6.30 -10.85
CA ALA A 27 -11.03 5.12 -11.57
C ALA A 27 -12.41 4.64 -11.07
N THR A 28 -13.03 5.34 -10.10
CA THR A 28 -14.32 4.96 -9.53
C THR A 28 -15.48 5.70 -10.16
N THR A 29 -16.71 5.30 -9.83
CA THR A 29 -17.95 6.01 -10.21
C THR A 29 -18.31 7.16 -9.27
N TYR A 30 -17.59 7.32 -8.16
CA TYR A 30 -17.84 8.39 -7.20
C TYR A 30 -17.38 9.73 -7.74
N ASN A 31 -18.15 10.77 -7.44
CA ASN A 31 -17.70 12.14 -7.69
C ASN A 31 -16.82 12.60 -6.53
N VAL A 32 -15.57 12.95 -6.83
CA VAL A 32 -14.59 13.41 -5.84
C VAL A 32 -14.27 14.87 -6.10
N ASP A 33 -14.57 15.76 -5.16
CA ASP A 33 -14.11 17.15 -5.19
C ASP A 33 -12.73 17.24 -4.55
N VAL A 34 -11.69 17.17 -5.40
CA VAL A 34 -10.29 17.17 -4.95
C VAL A 34 -9.93 18.46 -4.22
N ASN A 35 -10.50 19.61 -4.62
CA ASN A 35 -10.19 20.88 -3.95
C ASN A 35 -10.81 20.96 -2.56
N ALA A 36 -12.05 20.44 -2.40
CA ALA A 36 -12.69 20.35 -1.08
C ALA A 36 -11.88 19.42 -0.16
N LEU A 37 -11.48 18.24 -0.63
CA LEU A 37 -10.65 17.32 0.15
C LEU A 37 -9.30 17.92 0.55
N CYS A 38 -8.63 18.64 -0.37
CA CYS A 38 -7.35 19.29 -0.06
C CYS A 38 -7.49 20.49 0.91
N ALA A 39 -8.69 21.04 1.06
CA ALA A 39 -8.97 22.13 1.98
C ALA A 39 -9.39 21.66 3.39
N GLU A 40 -9.71 20.37 3.54
CA GLU A 40 -10.02 19.79 4.84
C GLU A 40 -8.78 19.73 5.73
N GLU A 41 -8.91 20.18 6.98
CA GLU A 41 -7.88 19.98 7.99
C GLU A 41 -7.92 18.53 8.48
N PHE A 42 -6.84 17.82 8.27
CA PHE A 42 -6.66 16.46 8.78
C PHE A 42 -5.84 16.52 10.07
N SER A 43 -6.38 15.96 11.15
CA SER A 43 -5.67 15.84 12.42
C SER A 43 -5.87 14.44 13.01
N ILE A 44 -4.80 13.86 13.53
CA ILE A 44 -4.84 12.62 14.30
C ILE A 44 -4.99 13.03 15.78
N ASN A 45 -5.94 12.42 16.49
CA ASN A 45 -6.05 12.64 17.91
C ASN A 45 -4.96 11.86 18.67
N THR A 46 -3.88 12.55 19.02
CA THR A 46 -2.75 11.97 19.78
C THR A 46 -2.98 11.96 21.29
N ASP A 47 -4.06 12.59 21.79
CA ASP A 47 -4.32 12.72 23.24
C ASP A 47 -4.87 11.43 23.88
N THR A 48 -5.34 10.47 23.07
CA THR A 48 -5.82 9.18 23.58
C THR A 48 -4.71 8.16 23.61
N ASP A 49 -4.64 7.41 24.72
CA ASP A 49 -3.73 6.27 24.80
C ASP A 49 -4.20 5.13 23.91
N GLY A 50 -3.29 4.57 23.09
CA GLY A 50 -3.58 3.49 22.15
C GLY A 50 -3.01 3.75 20.75
N PRO A 51 -2.98 2.71 19.90
CA PRO A 51 -2.46 2.83 18.54
C PRO A 51 -3.36 3.72 17.67
N LYS A 52 -2.73 4.48 16.77
CA LYS A 52 -3.39 5.40 15.83
C LYS A 52 -3.36 4.89 14.39
N VAL A 53 -2.36 4.11 14.08
CA VAL A 53 -2.13 3.59 12.73
C VAL A 53 -2.09 2.08 12.76
N LEU A 54 -2.84 1.44 11.86
CA LEU A 54 -2.71 0.04 11.52
C LEU A 54 -1.93 -0.06 10.21
N VAL A 55 -0.83 -0.80 10.24
CA VAL A 55 -0.10 -1.23 9.03
C VAL A 55 -0.47 -2.68 8.75
N VAL A 56 -0.87 -2.97 7.53
CA VAL A 56 -1.31 -4.28 7.06
C VAL A 56 -0.83 -4.52 5.63
N HIS A 57 -0.87 -5.77 5.16
CA HIS A 57 -0.44 -6.17 3.83
C HIS A 57 -1.45 -7.12 3.22
N THR A 58 -2.21 -6.67 2.22
CA THR A 58 -3.11 -7.57 1.46
C THR A 58 -2.28 -8.61 0.69
N HIS A 59 -1.11 -8.21 0.20
CA HIS A 59 -0.16 -9.10 -0.49
C HIS A 59 1.15 -9.19 0.28
N THR A 60 1.09 -9.85 1.43
CA THR A 60 2.17 -9.93 2.43
C THR A 60 3.47 -10.52 1.87
N THR A 61 3.37 -11.41 0.85
CA THR A 61 4.56 -12.03 0.23
C THR A 61 5.21 -11.18 -0.87
N GLU A 62 4.68 -9.99 -1.20
CA GLU A 62 5.31 -9.13 -2.21
C GLU A 62 6.73 -8.78 -1.83
N CYS A 63 7.66 -8.97 -2.78
CA CYS A 63 9.08 -8.67 -2.60
C CYS A 63 9.64 -7.90 -3.79
N TYR A 64 10.85 -7.39 -3.65
CA TYR A 64 11.56 -6.68 -4.71
C TYR A 64 12.38 -7.62 -5.58
N ASP A 65 12.83 -7.14 -6.75
CA ASP A 65 13.71 -7.90 -7.63
C ASP A 65 15.02 -8.25 -6.90
N GLY A 66 15.40 -9.53 -6.96
CA GLY A 66 16.55 -10.07 -6.25
C GLY A 66 16.19 -10.84 -4.97
N ASP A 67 15.03 -10.60 -4.42
CA ASP A 67 14.57 -11.21 -3.16
C ASP A 67 13.58 -12.38 -3.37
N GLN A 68 13.40 -12.80 -4.62
CA GLN A 68 12.43 -13.84 -4.99
C GLN A 68 12.80 -15.21 -4.43
N MET A 69 11.81 -15.91 -3.96
CA MET A 69 11.94 -17.28 -3.45
C MET A 69 11.80 -18.30 -4.60
N ASN A 70 12.79 -19.19 -4.76
CA ASN A 70 12.70 -20.39 -5.62
C ASN A 70 12.26 -20.16 -7.08
N GLY A 71 12.59 -19.01 -7.68
CA GLY A 71 12.23 -18.68 -9.06
C GLY A 71 10.77 -18.27 -9.24
N GLU A 72 10.01 -18.11 -8.16
CA GLU A 72 8.74 -17.40 -8.18
C GLU A 72 9.01 -15.91 -8.35
N THR A 73 8.35 -15.29 -9.30
CA THR A 73 8.51 -13.88 -9.56
C THR A 73 7.82 -13.06 -8.45
N GLU A 74 8.61 -12.21 -7.79
CA GLU A 74 8.08 -11.11 -6.98
C GLU A 74 7.40 -11.52 -5.67
N ARG A 75 7.72 -12.73 -5.14
CA ARG A 75 7.15 -13.29 -3.92
C ARG A 75 8.20 -13.93 -3.02
N ASN A 76 8.13 -13.64 -1.72
CA ASN A 76 8.95 -14.26 -0.69
C ASN A 76 8.16 -14.41 0.61
N THR A 77 8.23 -15.57 1.25
CA THR A 77 7.59 -15.80 2.55
C THR A 77 8.50 -15.45 3.75
N ASP A 78 9.74 -15.06 3.52
CA ASP A 78 10.60 -14.51 4.55
C ASP A 78 10.25 -13.05 4.77
N ALA A 79 9.75 -12.71 5.96
CA ALA A 79 9.30 -11.36 6.32
C ALA A 79 10.42 -10.30 6.22
N SER A 80 11.69 -10.71 6.33
CA SER A 80 12.83 -9.80 6.18
C SER A 80 13.13 -9.44 4.72
N MET A 81 12.51 -10.15 3.76
CA MET A 81 12.76 -10.05 2.32
C MET A 81 11.52 -9.60 1.53
N ASN A 82 10.47 -9.17 2.21
CA ASN A 82 9.22 -8.78 1.59
C ASN A 82 8.68 -7.46 2.16
N VAL A 83 7.47 -7.04 1.77
CA VAL A 83 6.86 -5.76 2.18
C VAL A 83 6.65 -5.63 3.70
N VAL A 84 6.71 -6.73 4.45
CA VAL A 84 6.64 -6.68 5.93
C VAL A 84 7.82 -5.88 6.48
N ALA A 85 9.03 -6.06 5.94
CA ALA A 85 10.19 -5.27 6.36
C ALA A 85 10.01 -3.76 6.11
N VAL A 86 9.29 -3.38 5.06
CA VAL A 86 8.91 -1.98 4.80
C VAL A 86 7.91 -1.50 5.85
N GLY A 87 6.92 -2.33 6.18
CA GLY A 87 5.95 -2.05 7.24
C GLY A 87 6.59 -1.88 8.61
N ASP A 88 7.59 -2.72 8.95
CA ASP A 88 8.37 -2.60 10.18
C ASP A 88 9.06 -1.24 10.28
N GLU A 89 9.68 -0.78 9.19
CA GLU A 89 10.36 0.52 9.14
C GLU A 89 9.36 1.69 9.24
N ILE A 90 8.19 1.60 8.58
CA ILE A 90 7.12 2.59 8.72
C ILE A 90 6.69 2.68 10.20
N CYS A 91 6.42 1.55 10.85
CA CYS A 91 6.05 1.52 12.26
C CYS A 91 7.14 2.11 13.15
N ARG A 92 8.40 1.73 12.94
CA ARG A 92 9.53 2.25 13.70
C ARG A 92 9.59 3.78 13.64
N VAL A 93 9.47 4.36 12.42
CA VAL A 93 9.53 5.81 12.23
C VAL A 93 8.33 6.51 12.87
N LEU A 94 7.13 5.95 12.74
CA LEU A 94 5.93 6.52 13.37
C LEU A 94 6.06 6.52 14.90
N GLU A 95 6.52 5.42 15.49
CA GLU A 95 6.68 5.29 16.94
C GLU A 95 7.77 6.21 17.50
N GLU A 96 8.89 6.40 16.78
CA GLU A 96 9.91 7.39 17.13
C GLU A 96 9.36 8.83 17.13
N ASN A 97 8.30 9.09 16.36
CA ASN A 97 7.60 10.37 16.36
C ASN A 97 6.38 10.41 17.28
N GLY A 98 6.25 9.43 18.18
CA GLY A 98 5.19 9.39 19.21
C GLY A 98 3.83 8.89 18.71
N ILE A 99 3.75 8.37 17.50
CA ILE A 99 2.52 7.80 16.90
C ILE A 99 2.56 6.29 17.12
N LYS A 100 1.74 5.79 18.04
CA LYS A 100 1.64 4.35 18.31
C LYS A 100 1.01 3.61 17.14
N THR A 101 1.56 2.46 16.80
CA THR A 101 1.14 1.63 15.66
C THR A 101 0.70 0.23 16.06
N VAL A 102 -0.05 -0.42 15.19
CA VAL A 102 -0.22 -1.88 15.13
C VAL A 102 0.29 -2.32 13.77
N HIS A 103 1.21 -3.27 13.74
CA HIS A 103 1.66 -3.91 12.51
C HIS A 103 1.10 -5.33 12.46
N ASP A 104 0.15 -5.58 11.53
CA ASP A 104 -0.38 -6.92 11.30
C ASP A 104 0.34 -7.56 10.12
N THR A 105 1.10 -8.62 10.41
CA THR A 105 1.95 -9.34 9.46
C THR A 105 1.33 -10.64 8.96
N THR A 106 0.01 -10.79 9.10
CA THR A 106 -0.71 -11.98 8.64
C THR A 106 -0.55 -12.15 7.13
N TYR A 107 -0.22 -13.38 6.71
CA TYR A 107 -0.09 -13.73 5.28
C TYR A 107 -1.47 -13.91 4.66
N HIS A 108 -1.93 -12.91 3.89
CA HIS A 108 -3.24 -12.96 3.25
C HIS A 108 -3.20 -13.56 1.83
N ASP A 109 -2.05 -13.56 1.17
CA ASP A 109 -1.85 -14.03 -0.20
C ASP A 109 -1.13 -15.39 -0.30
N TYR A 110 -0.81 -16.02 0.83
CA TYR A 110 -0.17 -17.33 0.89
C TYR A 110 -0.97 -18.29 1.78
N PRO A 111 -1.12 -19.58 1.46
CA PRO A 111 -0.64 -20.25 0.24
C PRO A 111 -1.49 -19.98 -1.02
N SER A 112 -2.52 -19.15 -0.94
CA SER A 112 -3.38 -18.81 -2.07
C SER A 112 -3.48 -17.31 -2.28
N TYR A 113 -3.14 -16.84 -3.47
CA TYR A 113 -3.32 -15.46 -3.88
C TYR A 113 -4.80 -15.06 -3.95
N GLN A 114 -5.63 -15.94 -4.49
CA GLN A 114 -7.08 -15.72 -4.65
C GLN A 114 -7.75 -15.47 -3.29
N GLY A 115 -8.50 -14.37 -3.20
CA GLY A 115 -9.23 -14.00 -1.97
C GLY A 115 -8.37 -13.27 -0.92
N SER A 116 -7.14 -12.85 -1.23
CA SER A 116 -6.29 -12.09 -0.31
C SER A 116 -6.98 -10.84 0.24
N TYR A 117 -7.64 -10.05 -0.60
CA TYR A 117 -8.40 -8.87 -0.16
C TYR A 117 -9.51 -9.19 0.85
N THR A 118 -10.24 -10.30 0.66
CA THR A 118 -11.29 -10.71 1.62
C THR A 118 -10.67 -11.11 2.97
N ARG A 119 -9.52 -11.79 2.95
CA ARG A 119 -8.81 -12.15 4.19
C ARG A 119 -8.24 -10.93 4.88
N ALA A 120 -7.62 -10.01 4.13
CA ALA A 120 -7.10 -8.77 4.65
C ALA A 120 -8.20 -7.91 5.27
N LEU A 121 -9.35 -7.77 4.60
CA LEU A 121 -10.50 -7.06 5.16
C LEU A 121 -10.93 -7.63 6.51
N SER A 122 -11.03 -8.96 6.65
CA SER A 122 -11.37 -9.60 7.93
C SER A 122 -10.35 -9.31 9.04
N THR A 123 -9.07 -9.27 8.70
CA THR A 123 -8.00 -8.88 9.61
C THR A 123 -8.15 -7.42 10.02
N ILE A 124 -8.33 -6.51 9.06
CA ILE A 124 -8.53 -5.08 9.31
C ILE A 124 -9.72 -4.85 10.25
N GLU A 125 -10.88 -5.45 9.96
CA GLU A 125 -12.08 -5.34 10.80
C GLU A 125 -11.82 -5.85 12.25
N THR A 126 -11.05 -6.93 12.39
CA THR A 126 -10.67 -7.48 13.69
C THR A 126 -9.77 -6.52 14.46
N GLN A 127 -8.76 -5.95 13.79
CA GLN A 127 -7.85 -5.00 14.39
C GLN A 127 -8.54 -3.70 14.80
N LEU A 128 -9.41 -3.15 13.95
CA LEU A 128 -10.19 -1.94 14.27
C LEU A 128 -11.13 -2.17 15.45
N LYS A 129 -11.74 -3.35 15.54
CA LYS A 129 -12.58 -3.70 16.69
C LYS A 129 -11.80 -3.83 17.99
N SER A 130 -10.59 -4.38 17.93
CA SER A 130 -9.73 -4.60 19.08
C SER A 130 -9.03 -3.32 19.54
N ASN A 131 -8.78 -2.40 18.61
CA ASN A 131 -8.05 -1.16 18.81
C ASN A 131 -8.87 0.03 18.29
N PRO A 132 -9.93 0.45 19.01
CA PRO A 132 -10.86 1.48 18.54
C PRO A 132 -10.25 2.89 18.46
N THR A 133 -8.99 3.06 18.83
CA THR A 133 -8.23 4.31 18.72
C THR A 133 -7.51 4.46 17.38
N ILE A 134 -7.54 3.43 16.51
CA ILE A 134 -6.97 3.48 15.17
C ILE A 134 -7.81 4.42 14.30
N GLU A 135 -7.16 5.38 13.68
CA GLU A 135 -7.75 6.40 12.79
C GLU A 135 -7.25 6.25 11.34
N ILE A 136 -6.12 5.56 11.14
CA ILE A 136 -5.51 5.35 9.83
C ILE A 136 -5.23 3.87 9.61
N VAL A 137 -5.53 3.38 8.41
CA VAL A 137 -5.11 2.06 7.95
C VAL A 137 -4.22 2.24 6.72
N LEU A 138 -3.02 1.69 6.78
CA LEU A 138 -2.06 1.66 5.68
C LEU A 138 -1.94 0.22 5.18
N ASP A 139 -2.41 -0.04 3.97
CA ASP A 139 -2.18 -1.31 3.27
C ASP A 139 -0.95 -1.15 2.39
N VAL A 140 0.17 -1.70 2.86
CA VAL A 140 1.49 -1.48 2.23
C VAL A 140 1.75 -2.55 1.20
N HIS A 141 1.92 -2.12 -0.04
CA HIS A 141 2.17 -2.93 -1.21
C HIS A 141 3.50 -2.56 -1.87
N ARG A 142 3.94 -3.40 -2.77
CA ARG A 142 4.91 -3.09 -3.80
C ARG A 142 4.17 -3.14 -5.15
N ASP A 143 4.34 -2.13 -5.98
CA ASP A 143 3.77 -2.11 -7.33
C ASP A 143 4.81 -2.50 -8.40
N ALA A 144 4.35 -2.83 -9.59
CA ALA A 144 5.20 -3.12 -10.74
C ALA A 144 4.59 -2.53 -12.01
N PHE A 145 5.37 -1.70 -12.71
CA PHE A 145 5.02 -1.22 -14.04
C PHE A 145 5.65 -2.13 -15.08
N ILE A 146 4.81 -2.90 -15.77
CA ILE A 146 5.25 -3.82 -16.82
C ILE A 146 4.78 -3.27 -18.16
N TYR A 147 5.73 -3.04 -19.08
CA TYR A 147 5.43 -2.63 -20.44
C TYR A 147 4.88 -3.80 -21.27
N SER A 148 4.24 -3.50 -22.40
CA SER A 148 3.66 -4.50 -23.31
C SER A 148 4.70 -5.48 -23.88
N ASP A 149 5.98 -5.12 -23.90
CA ASP A 149 7.10 -5.96 -24.31
C ASP A 149 7.64 -6.85 -23.19
N GLY A 150 7.03 -6.79 -21.98
CA GLY A 150 7.45 -7.53 -20.80
C GLY A 150 8.59 -6.89 -20.01
N SER A 151 9.15 -5.76 -20.47
CA SER A 151 10.12 -5.01 -19.68
C SER A 151 9.47 -4.33 -18.48
N LYS A 152 10.25 -4.15 -17.39
CA LYS A 152 9.79 -3.52 -16.16
C LYS A 152 10.38 -2.13 -16.01
N LEU A 153 9.57 -1.18 -15.55
CA LEU A 153 10.05 0.12 -15.13
C LEU A 153 10.58 0.03 -13.69
N ALA A 154 11.88 0.20 -13.53
CA ALA A 154 12.49 0.33 -12.21
C ALA A 154 12.50 1.83 -11.82
N VAL A 155 11.51 2.24 -11.03
CA VAL A 155 11.43 3.61 -10.53
C VAL A 155 12.25 3.71 -9.25
N THR A 156 13.34 4.46 -9.31
CA THR A 156 14.25 4.63 -8.17
C THR A 156 14.44 6.11 -7.85
N CYS A 157 14.72 6.39 -6.58
CA CYS A 157 15.24 7.67 -6.12
C CYS A 157 16.57 7.47 -5.41
N GLU A 158 17.35 8.51 -5.28
CA GLU A 158 18.60 8.48 -4.54
C GLU A 158 18.40 9.17 -3.19
N GLU A 159 18.64 8.42 -2.11
CA GLU A 159 18.58 8.91 -0.75
C GLU A 159 19.92 8.65 -0.07
N ASN A 160 20.61 9.72 0.37
CA ASN A 160 21.94 9.64 1.02
C ASN A 160 23.01 8.86 0.20
N GLY A 161 22.96 8.92 -1.13
CA GLY A 161 23.85 8.21 -2.03
C GLY A 161 23.53 6.73 -2.24
N ILE A 162 22.35 6.29 -1.78
CA ILE A 162 21.84 4.94 -1.98
C ILE A 162 20.64 5.00 -2.92
N SER A 163 20.66 4.18 -3.98
CA SER A 163 19.51 4.03 -4.86
C SER A 163 18.45 3.18 -4.16
N THR A 164 17.26 3.72 -4.01
CA THR A 164 16.12 3.10 -3.33
C THR A 164 14.93 3.01 -4.26
N ALA A 165 13.98 2.09 -4.00
CA ALA A 165 12.70 2.09 -4.66
C ALA A 165 11.93 3.37 -4.32
N GLN A 166 11.29 3.97 -5.30
CA GLN A 166 10.46 5.15 -5.09
C GLN A 166 9.13 4.73 -4.44
N VAL A 167 8.73 5.44 -3.38
CA VAL A 167 7.39 5.36 -2.82
C VAL A 167 6.43 6.17 -3.69
N MET A 168 5.27 5.59 -4.00
CA MET A 168 4.24 6.22 -4.83
C MET A 168 2.93 6.31 -4.06
#